data_30657dafc2052bf714fa9775c7ab5bdb
#
_entry.id   30657dafc2052bf714fa9775c7ab5bdb
#
_cell.length_a   1.000
_cell.length_b   1.000
_cell.length_c   1.000
_cell.angle_alpha   90.00
_cell.angle_beta   90.00
_cell.angle_gamma   90.00
#
_symmetry.space_group_name_H-M   'P 1'
#
loop_
_entity.id
_entity.type
_entity.pdbx_description
1 polymer ?
#
loop_
_entity_poly.entity_id
_entity_poly.type
_entity_poly.pdbx_seq_one_letter_code
_entity_poly.pdbx_strand_id
1 'polypeptide(L)'
;MNLTIAIDVDGVLALETPFKWGLSTFRNFTERMDDEFNTYESFSKAIKNNKNLIVSQEKVYNWWKNSKLYDDLVLNQMIKTLIDNLLDNYSTAKWIVLSDCFEEHIDSKKEFCKRVLPTEFEFYNTKEKYKFKADIYIDDKPSNLISCKKQWGNKCHTILVKHFYNNLNLEESEYIDEIFKVDKEVDLSYL
;
A
#
# COMPACT_ATOMS: atom_id res chain seq x y z
N MET A 1 24.47 2.85 14.60
CA MET A 1 24.15 2.43 13.22
C MET A 1 22.90 3.15 12.82
N ASN A 2 22.86 3.77 11.63
CA ASN A 2 21.64 4.38 11.16
C ASN A 2 20.70 3.28 10.68
N LEU A 3 19.60 3.08 11.37
CA LEU A 3 18.55 2.12 11.02
C LEU A 3 17.86 2.60 9.71
N THR A 4 17.50 1.66 8.83
CA THR A 4 16.75 1.94 7.61
C THR A 4 15.36 1.33 7.70
N ILE A 5 14.33 2.14 7.44
CA ILE A 5 12.92 1.73 7.39
C ILE A 5 12.45 1.77 5.95
N ALA A 6 11.96 0.64 5.45
CA ALA A 6 11.35 0.49 4.14
C ALA A 6 9.83 0.41 4.29
N ILE A 7 9.09 1.26 3.57
CA ILE A 7 7.63 1.33 3.65
C ILE A 7 6.98 1.29 2.27
N ASP A 8 5.89 0.54 2.13
CA ASP A 8 5.05 0.57 0.91
C ASP A 8 4.06 1.74 0.92
N VAL A 9 3.44 1.99 -0.20
CA VAL A 9 2.43 3.04 -0.39
C VAL A 9 1.02 2.48 -0.40
N ASP A 10 0.73 1.61 -1.38
CA ASP A 10 -0.61 1.07 -1.58
C ASP A 10 -0.97 0.05 -0.50
N GLY A 11 -2.08 0.28 0.19
CA GLY A 11 -2.49 -0.57 1.31
C GLY A 11 -1.71 -0.33 2.60
N VAL A 12 -0.73 0.60 2.61
CA VAL A 12 0.02 1.02 3.79
C VAL A 12 -0.21 2.52 4.03
N LEU A 13 0.51 3.40 3.34
CA LEU A 13 0.36 4.85 3.50
C LEU A 13 -1.01 5.34 3.02
N ALA A 14 -1.48 4.84 1.87
CA ALA A 14 -2.80 5.09 1.36
C ALA A 14 -3.82 4.12 1.99
N LEU A 15 -4.91 4.65 2.51
CA LEU A 15 -5.97 3.88 3.19
C LEU A 15 -6.58 2.84 2.26
N GLU A 16 -6.88 3.26 1.05
CA GLU A 16 -7.39 2.40 -0.01
C GLU A 16 -6.43 2.43 -1.18
N THR A 17 -6.26 1.28 -1.81
CA THR A 17 -5.55 1.31 -3.07
C THR A 17 -6.37 2.12 -4.06
N PRO A 18 -5.74 2.88 -4.96
CA PRO A 18 -6.46 3.61 -6.01
C PRO A 18 -7.40 2.72 -6.83
N PHE A 19 -7.11 1.41 -6.92
CA PHE A 19 -7.99 0.43 -7.59
C PHE A 19 -9.35 0.31 -6.93
N LYS A 20 -9.40 0.22 -5.60
CA LYS A 20 -10.67 0.08 -4.86
C LYS A 20 -11.48 1.36 -4.94
N TRP A 21 -10.83 2.49 -4.72
CA TRP A 21 -11.48 3.79 -4.82
C TRP A 21 -12.01 4.05 -6.24
N GLY A 22 -11.20 3.79 -7.27
CA GLY A 22 -11.63 3.95 -8.66
C GLY A 22 -12.81 3.08 -9.02
N LEU A 23 -12.81 1.83 -8.60
CA LEU A 23 -13.94 0.94 -8.86
C LEU A 23 -15.21 1.37 -8.09
N SER A 24 -15.09 1.80 -6.85
CA SER A 24 -16.25 2.33 -6.10
C SER A 24 -16.84 3.58 -6.78
N THR A 25 -15.99 4.45 -7.32
CA THR A 25 -16.42 5.64 -8.05
C THR A 25 -17.15 5.34 -9.36
N PHE A 26 -16.76 4.27 -10.07
CA PHE A 26 -17.31 3.93 -11.39
C PHE A 26 -18.40 2.85 -11.37
N ARG A 27 -18.65 2.29 -10.23
CA ARG A 27 -19.74 1.34 -10.02
C ARG A 27 -20.77 1.98 -9.11
N ASN A 28 -22.03 1.71 -9.36
CA ASN A 28 -23.11 2.07 -8.45
C ASN A 28 -23.11 1.09 -7.27
N PHE A 29 -22.07 1.13 -6.44
CA PHE A 29 -21.95 0.25 -5.31
C PHE A 29 -22.62 0.84 -4.08
N THR A 30 -23.59 0.13 -3.59
CA THR A 30 -24.16 0.28 -2.24
C THR A 30 -23.45 -0.62 -1.22
N GLU A 31 -22.60 -1.52 -1.67
CA GLU A 31 -21.91 -2.52 -0.83
C GLU A 31 -20.39 -2.45 -1.01
N ARG A 32 -19.66 -2.74 0.07
CA ARG A 32 -18.20 -2.84 0.09
C ARG A 32 -17.75 -3.86 -0.96
N MET A 33 -16.75 -3.47 -1.72
CA MET A 33 -16.10 -4.38 -2.65
C MET A 33 -15.32 -5.42 -1.85
N ASP A 34 -15.65 -6.67 -2.13
CA ASP A 34 -14.93 -7.81 -1.60
C ASP A 34 -13.46 -7.82 -2.03
N ASP A 35 -12.68 -8.68 -1.40
CA ASP A 35 -11.22 -8.83 -1.46
C ASP A 35 -10.59 -8.97 -2.85
N GLU A 36 -11.41 -9.03 -3.89
CA GLU A 36 -10.98 -9.38 -5.24
C GLU A 36 -10.19 -8.29 -5.98
N PHE A 37 -10.12 -7.04 -5.47
CA PHE A 37 -9.65 -5.89 -6.28
C PHE A 37 -8.44 -5.17 -5.70
N ASN A 38 -7.53 -5.91 -5.12
CA ASN A 38 -6.33 -5.35 -4.49
C ASN A 38 -5.09 -5.32 -5.42
N THR A 39 -5.21 -5.85 -6.64
CA THR A 39 -4.13 -5.83 -7.64
C THR A 39 -4.61 -5.25 -8.96
N TYR A 40 -3.67 -4.77 -9.81
CA TYR A 40 -3.99 -4.34 -11.16
C TYR A 40 -4.64 -5.46 -11.98
N GLU A 41 -4.22 -6.70 -11.80
CA GLU A 41 -4.79 -7.85 -12.51
C GLU A 41 -6.24 -8.08 -12.13
N SER A 42 -6.55 -8.09 -10.83
CA SER A 42 -7.91 -8.23 -10.35
C SER A 42 -8.79 -7.04 -10.77
N PHE A 43 -8.27 -5.81 -10.72
CA PHE A 43 -8.92 -4.62 -11.24
C PHE A 43 -9.22 -4.74 -12.75
N SER A 44 -8.23 -5.10 -13.55
CA SER A 44 -8.37 -5.28 -15.00
C SER A 44 -9.40 -6.37 -15.35
N LYS A 45 -9.39 -7.49 -14.63
CA LYS A 45 -10.35 -8.59 -14.76
C LYS A 45 -11.77 -8.14 -14.39
N ALA A 46 -11.90 -7.40 -13.29
CA ALA A 46 -13.17 -6.86 -12.84
C ALA A 46 -13.80 -5.91 -13.88
N ILE A 47 -13.00 -5.03 -14.48
CA ILE A 47 -13.45 -4.11 -15.53
C ILE A 47 -13.90 -4.90 -16.76
N LYS A 48 -13.12 -5.87 -17.23
CA LYS A 48 -13.43 -6.65 -18.41
C LYS A 48 -14.71 -7.47 -18.25
N ASN A 49 -14.94 -8.02 -17.07
CA ASN A 49 -16.05 -8.95 -16.81
C ASN A 49 -17.30 -8.28 -16.23
N ASN A 50 -17.24 -7.00 -15.90
CA ASN A 50 -18.31 -6.36 -15.15
C ASN A 50 -19.33 -5.66 -16.04
N LYS A 51 -20.55 -6.18 -15.99
CA LYS A 51 -21.71 -5.61 -16.68
C LYS A 51 -22.34 -4.41 -15.93
N ASN A 52 -21.90 -4.12 -14.72
CA ASN A 52 -22.49 -3.11 -13.85
C ASN A 52 -21.68 -1.81 -13.82
N LEU A 53 -20.74 -1.61 -14.73
CA LEU A 53 -20.06 -0.33 -14.85
C LEU A 53 -21.02 0.74 -15.36
N ILE A 54 -21.08 1.86 -14.64
CA ILE A 54 -21.89 3.05 -15.05
C ILE A 54 -21.18 3.87 -16.13
N VAL A 55 -19.93 3.53 -16.45
CA VAL A 55 -19.12 4.19 -17.48
C VAL A 55 -18.45 3.15 -18.38
N SER A 56 -17.97 3.57 -19.55
CA SER A 56 -17.24 2.67 -20.45
C SER A 56 -15.92 2.19 -19.82
N GLN A 57 -15.49 0.98 -20.20
CA GLN A 57 -14.18 0.45 -19.78
C GLN A 57 -13.03 1.40 -20.15
N GLU A 58 -13.08 2.01 -21.33
CA GLU A 58 -12.09 2.99 -21.78
C GLU A 58 -11.98 4.17 -20.80
N LYS A 59 -13.11 4.69 -20.31
CA LYS A 59 -13.11 5.79 -19.34
C LYS A 59 -12.47 5.38 -18.03
N VAL A 60 -12.70 4.15 -17.56
CA VAL A 60 -12.06 3.61 -16.36
C VAL A 60 -10.55 3.46 -16.55
N TYR A 61 -10.10 2.94 -17.69
CA TYR A 61 -8.67 2.84 -17.99
C TYR A 61 -7.99 4.20 -18.13
N ASN A 62 -8.66 5.18 -18.76
CA ASN A 62 -8.14 6.54 -18.88
C ASN A 62 -8.04 7.22 -17.51
N TRP A 63 -9.01 6.99 -16.64
CA TRP A 63 -8.92 7.44 -15.25
C TRP A 63 -7.74 6.77 -14.52
N TRP A 64 -7.58 5.46 -14.67
CA TRP A 64 -6.49 4.73 -14.05
C TRP A 64 -5.10 5.21 -14.51
N LYS A 65 -4.97 5.61 -15.76
CA LYS A 65 -3.73 6.19 -16.29
C LYS A 65 -3.51 7.66 -15.92
N ASN A 66 -4.41 8.25 -15.15
CA ASN A 66 -4.27 9.63 -14.72
C ASN A 66 -3.00 9.78 -13.87
N SER A 67 -2.10 10.66 -14.30
CA SER A 67 -0.85 10.98 -13.59
C SER A 67 -1.07 11.60 -12.20
N LYS A 68 -2.28 12.05 -11.90
CA LYS A 68 -2.68 12.67 -10.62
C LYS A 68 -3.42 11.72 -9.67
N LEU A 69 -3.29 10.41 -9.89
CA LEU A 69 -4.09 9.40 -9.19
C LEU A 69 -3.93 9.43 -7.65
N TYR A 70 -2.79 9.91 -7.15
CA TYR A 70 -2.49 9.98 -5.72
C TYR A 70 -2.67 11.39 -5.13
N ASP A 71 -3.05 12.40 -5.94
CA ASP A 71 -3.06 13.79 -5.50
C ASP A 71 -4.07 14.02 -4.35
N ASP A 72 -5.23 13.37 -4.41
CA ASP A 72 -6.31 13.54 -3.44
C ASP A 72 -6.33 12.45 -2.34
N LEU A 73 -5.38 11.51 -2.35
CA LEU A 73 -5.32 10.48 -1.33
C LEU A 73 -4.85 11.05 0.02
N VAL A 74 -5.37 10.47 1.09
CA VAL A 74 -5.04 10.84 2.45
C VAL A 74 -4.32 9.72 3.18
N LEU A 75 -3.52 10.09 4.19
CA LEU A 75 -2.87 9.13 5.06
C LEU A 75 -3.92 8.39 5.92
N ASN A 76 -3.77 7.09 6.00
CA ASN A 76 -4.49 6.31 7.00
C ASN A 76 -4.10 6.76 8.41
N GLN A 77 -5.08 7.17 9.21
CA GLN A 77 -4.83 7.71 10.55
C GLN A 77 -4.17 6.68 11.48
N MET A 78 -4.47 5.39 11.33
CA MET A 78 -3.83 4.34 12.12
C MET A 78 -2.37 4.16 11.71
N ILE A 79 -2.09 4.21 10.39
CA ILE A 79 -0.71 4.19 9.91
C ILE A 79 0.07 5.42 10.38
N LYS A 80 -0.58 6.57 10.50
CA LYS A 80 0.05 7.74 11.14
C LYS A 80 0.57 7.40 12.53
N THR A 81 -0.22 6.72 13.35
CA THR A 81 0.22 6.28 14.68
C THR A 81 1.42 5.35 14.63
N LEU A 82 1.45 4.41 13.66
CA LEU A 82 2.61 3.55 13.46
C LEU A 82 3.85 4.35 13.08
N ILE A 83 3.71 5.31 12.15
CA ILE A 83 4.81 6.18 11.71
C ILE A 83 5.32 7.03 12.88
N ASP A 84 4.43 7.66 13.65
CA ASP A 84 4.79 8.48 14.81
C ASP A 84 5.58 7.65 15.83
N ASN A 85 5.12 6.43 16.15
CA ASN A 85 5.82 5.52 17.05
C ASN A 85 7.22 5.12 16.53
N LEU A 86 7.35 4.89 15.21
CA LEU A 86 8.65 4.58 14.62
C LEU A 86 9.60 5.78 14.66
N LEU A 87 9.10 6.99 14.44
CA LEU A 87 9.90 8.22 14.54
C LEU A 87 10.36 8.50 15.98
N ASP A 88 9.47 8.29 16.96
CA ASP A 88 9.80 8.47 18.36
C ASP A 88 10.89 7.48 18.83
N ASN A 89 10.82 6.23 18.36
CA ASN A 89 11.80 5.21 18.73
C ASN A 89 13.08 5.26 17.89
N TYR A 90 13.00 5.74 16.65
CA TYR A 90 14.10 5.72 15.66
C TYR A 90 14.23 7.05 14.92
N SER A 91 14.38 8.14 15.66
CA SER A 91 14.40 9.53 15.12
C SER A 91 15.48 9.81 14.07
N THR A 92 16.54 9.00 14.03
CA THR A 92 17.65 9.12 13.06
C THR A 92 17.59 8.08 11.94
N ALA A 93 16.49 7.32 11.85
CA ALA A 93 16.35 6.31 10.81
C ALA A 93 16.32 6.94 9.42
N LYS A 94 16.97 6.27 8.47
CA LYS A 94 16.79 6.55 7.05
C LYS A 94 15.49 5.90 6.58
N TRP A 95 14.66 6.66 5.85
CA TRP A 95 13.44 6.13 5.28
C TRP A 95 13.59 5.88 3.77
N ILE A 96 13.08 4.75 3.31
CA ILE A 96 12.95 4.43 1.89
C ILE A 96 11.51 4.01 1.61
N VAL A 97 10.96 4.53 0.52
CA VAL A 97 9.64 4.11 0.01
C VAL A 97 9.87 3.14 -1.14
N LEU A 98 9.35 1.92 -0.99
CA LEU A 98 9.46 0.86 -1.98
C LEU A 98 8.08 0.54 -2.54
N SER A 99 7.75 1.00 -3.74
CA SER A 99 6.44 0.82 -4.34
C SER A 99 6.53 0.30 -5.76
N ASP A 100 5.61 -0.57 -6.14
CA ASP A 100 5.44 -1.02 -7.53
C ASP A 100 4.32 -0.22 -8.18
N CYS A 101 4.64 0.65 -9.13
CA CYS A 101 3.65 1.46 -9.83
C CYS A 101 4.01 1.72 -11.28
N PHE A 102 3.02 2.11 -12.08
CA PHE A 102 3.25 2.60 -13.43
C PHE A 102 4.07 3.90 -13.44
N GLU A 103 4.84 4.13 -14.49
CA GLU A 103 5.68 5.32 -14.61
C GLU A 103 4.86 6.60 -14.50
N GLU A 104 3.65 6.62 -15.06
CA GLU A 104 2.74 7.77 -15.02
C GLU A 104 2.33 8.17 -13.60
N HIS A 105 2.41 7.24 -12.62
CA HIS A 105 2.01 7.49 -11.24
C HIS A 105 3.18 7.91 -10.33
N ILE A 106 4.42 7.79 -10.77
CA ILE A 106 5.60 7.98 -9.91
C ILE A 106 5.58 9.36 -9.25
N ASP A 107 5.34 10.41 -10.03
CA ASP A 107 5.40 11.78 -9.51
C ASP A 107 4.26 12.06 -8.51
N SER A 108 3.02 11.71 -8.85
CA SER A 108 1.86 11.86 -7.96
C SER A 108 2.04 11.06 -6.67
N LYS A 109 2.58 9.83 -6.77
CA LYS A 109 2.86 8.98 -5.62
C LYS A 109 3.98 9.55 -4.73
N LYS A 110 5.03 10.09 -5.33
CA LYS A 110 6.10 10.80 -4.59
C LYS A 110 5.56 12.03 -3.86
N GLU A 111 4.76 12.85 -4.53
CA GLU A 111 4.15 14.03 -3.91
C GLU A 111 3.17 13.64 -2.78
N PHE A 112 2.40 12.55 -2.94
CA PHE A 112 1.62 11.98 -1.85
C PHE A 112 2.51 11.60 -0.66
N CYS A 113 3.59 10.86 -0.88
CA CYS A 113 4.51 10.48 0.19
C CYS A 113 5.12 11.70 0.90
N LYS A 114 5.48 12.77 0.16
CA LYS A 114 5.98 14.03 0.76
C LYS A 114 4.95 14.72 1.66
N ARG A 115 3.66 14.60 1.34
CA ARG A 115 2.60 15.18 2.17
C ARG A 115 2.35 14.40 3.47
N VAL A 116 2.56 13.08 3.43
CA VAL A 116 2.12 12.19 4.51
C VAL A 116 3.25 11.68 5.40
N LEU A 117 4.48 11.61 4.89
CA LEU A 117 5.64 11.23 5.70
C LEU A 117 6.30 12.48 6.29
N PRO A 118 6.41 12.58 7.61
CA PRO A 118 6.98 13.75 8.28
C PRO A 118 8.52 13.74 8.30
N THR A 119 9.16 13.08 7.35
CA THR A 119 10.62 12.89 7.25
C THR A 119 11.08 12.81 5.81
N GLU A 120 12.36 13.05 5.58
CA GLU A 120 12.98 12.81 4.27
C GLU A 120 13.04 11.32 3.95
N PHE A 121 12.86 10.97 2.69
CA PHE A 121 12.89 9.60 2.20
C PHE A 121 13.46 9.52 0.78
N GLU A 122 13.98 8.34 0.44
CA GLU A 122 14.28 7.97 -0.95
C GLU A 122 13.12 7.13 -1.52
N PHE A 123 12.72 7.39 -2.76
CA PHE A 123 11.64 6.66 -3.42
C PHE A 123 12.19 5.74 -4.52
N TYR A 124 11.79 4.49 -4.51
CA TYR A 124 12.16 3.48 -5.50
C TYR A 124 10.90 2.82 -6.08
N ASN A 125 10.75 2.94 -7.41
CA ASN A 125 9.73 2.17 -8.14
C ASN A 125 10.28 0.76 -8.40
N THR A 126 9.79 -0.24 -7.66
CA THR A 126 10.30 -1.60 -7.74
C THR A 126 9.30 -2.66 -7.31
N LYS A 127 9.29 -3.80 -8.03
CA LYS A 127 8.63 -5.04 -7.60
C LYS A 127 9.51 -5.87 -6.67
N GLU A 128 10.82 -5.70 -6.76
CA GLU A 128 11.81 -6.54 -6.08
C GLU A 128 12.30 -5.89 -4.79
N LYS A 129 11.37 -5.62 -3.87
CA LYS A 129 11.63 -4.92 -2.60
C LYS A 129 12.74 -5.57 -1.78
N TYR A 130 12.88 -6.88 -1.86
CA TYR A 130 13.92 -7.65 -1.17
C TYR A 130 15.36 -7.32 -1.61
N LYS A 131 15.56 -6.64 -2.73
CA LYS A 131 16.89 -6.18 -3.18
C LYS A 131 17.40 -4.96 -2.42
N PHE A 132 16.52 -4.23 -1.77
CA PHE A 132 16.86 -3.07 -0.97
C PHE A 132 17.03 -3.48 0.48
N LYS A 133 18.24 -3.32 1.02
CA LYS A 133 18.50 -3.66 2.42
C LYS A 133 17.85 -2.63 3.34
N ALA A 134 16.99 -3.11 4.24
CA ALA A 134 16.42 -2.33 5.32
C ALA A 134 16.39 -3.15 6.62
N ASP A 135 16.34 -2.47 7.75
CA ASP A 135 16.24 -3.09 9.06
C ASP A 135 14.78 -3.35 9.45
N ILE A 136 13.85 -2.54 8.94
CA ILE A 136 12.40 -2.72 9.11
C ILE A 136 11.73 -2.63 7.73
N TYR A 137 10.84 -3.58 7.42
CA TYR A 137 9.97 -3.56 6.22
C TYR A 137 8.52 -3.51 6.64
N ILE A 138 7.75 -2.59 6.05
CA ILE A 138 6.33 -2.38 6.30
C ILE A 138 5.58 -2.49 4.98
N ASP A 139 4.74 -3.50 4.84
CA ASP A 139 4.03 -3.81 3.59
C ASP A 139 2.67 -4.47 3.91
N ASP A 140 1.69 -4.33 3.03
CA ASP A 140 0.41 -5.02 3.13
C ASP A 140 0.40 -6.39 2.43
N LYS A 141 1.43 -6.67 1.61
CA LYS A 141 1.57 -7.95 0.89
C LYS A 141 2.49 -8.91 1.62
N PRO A 142 1.96 -10.02 2.18
CA PRO A 142 2.79 -11.03 2.84
C PRO A 142 3.94 -11.52 1.96
N SER A 143 3.72 -11.72 0.66
CA SER A 143 4.74 -12.21 -0.28
C SER A 143 5.97 -11.31 -0.38
N ASN A 144 5.79 -9.98 -0.26
CA ASN A 144 6.90 -9.04 -0.24
C ASN A 144 7.74 -9.21 1.03
N LEU A 145 7.08 -9.23 2.19
CA LEU A 145 7.74 -9.38 3.49
C LEU A 145 8.46 -10.73 3.61
N ILE A 146 7.82 -11.82 3.16
CA ILE A 146 8.42 -13.15 3.10
C ILE A 146 9.70 -13.14 2.25
N SER A 147 9.66 -12.48 1.09
CA SER A 147 10.83 -12.37 0.22
C SER A 147 11.95 -11.59 0.87
N CYS A 148 11.63 -10.50 1.59
CA CYS A 148 12.61 -9.73 2.37
C CYS A 148 13.19 -10.57 3.51
N LYS A 149 12.35 -11.29 4.27
CA LYS A 149 12.77 -12.13 5.38
C LYS A 149 13.64 -13.31 4.91
N LYS A 150 13.32 -13.92 3.78
CA LYS A 150 14.15 -14.97 3.16
C LYS A 150 15.51 -14.45 2.73
N GLN A 151 15.58 -13.21 2.22
CA GLN A 151 16.82 -12.59 1.77
C GLN A 151 17.71 -12.15 2.93
N TRP A 152 17.15 -11.56 3.97
CA TRP A 152 17.91 -10.88 5.03
C TRP A 152 17.88 -11.62 6.38
N GLY A 153 17.01 -12.61 6.55
CA GLY A 153 16.86 -13.41 7.78
C GLY A 153 16.54 -12.56 9.00
N ASN A 154 17.19 -12.85 10.11
CA ASN A 154 16.99 -12.11 11.37
C ASN A 154 17.64 -10.72 11.40
N LYS A 155 18.23 -10.27 10.28
CA LYS A 155 18.80 -8.92 10.15
C LYS A 155 17.74 -7.88 9.77
N CYS A 156 16.52 -8.31 9.53
CA CYS A 156 15.41 -7.41 9.29
C CYS A 156 14.18 -7.79 10.11
N HIS A 157 13.39 -6.80 10.44
CA HIS A 157 12.08 -6.92 11.09
C HIS A 157 10.97 -6.65 10.08
N THR A 158 9.96 -7.52 10.01
CA THR A 158 8.88 -7.43 9.04
C THR A 158 7.57 -7.11 9.73
N ILE A 159 6.91 -6.04 9.31
CA ILE A 159 5.61 -5.58 9.84
C ILE A 159 4.57 -5.69 8.75
N LEU A 160 3.61 -6.59 8.92
CA LEU A 160 2.47 -6.71 8.03
C LEU A 160 1.38 -5.73 8.42
N VAL A 161 1.02 -4.84 7.51
CA VAL A 161 -0.21 -4.04 7.65
C VAL A 161 -1.40 -4.92 7.28
N LYS A 162 -2.10 -5.40 8.30
CA LYS A 162 -3.18 -6.36 8.17
C LYS A 162 -4.50 -5.69 7.83
N HIS A 163 -4.98 -5.96 6.63
CA HIS A 163 -6.32 -5.66 6.16
C HIS A 163 -7.20 -6.91 6.14
N PHE A 164 -8.50 -6.74 5.91
CA PHE A 164 -9.42 -7.85 5.77
C PHE A 164 -9.12 -8.76 4.55
N TYR A 165 -8.41 -8.25 3.54
CA TYR A 165 -8.10 -8.95 2.28
C TYR A 165 -6.76 -9.70 2.27
N ASN A 166 -5.82 -9.42 3.16
CA ASN A 166 -4.51 -10.05 3.16
C ASN A 166 -4.43 -11.14 4.24
N ASN A 167 -4.91 -12.34 3.93
CA ASN A 167 -4.86 -13.46 4.85
C ASN A 167 -3.47 -14.11 4.84
N LEU A 168 -2.99 -14.48 6.03
CA LEU A 168 -1.78 -15.28 6.23
C LEU A 168 -2.19 -16.72 6.49
N ASN A 169 -1.48 -17.65 5.89
CA ASN A 169 -1.50 -19.05 6.33
C ASN A 169 -0.42 -19.28 7.42
N LEU A 170 -0.42 -20.46 8.03
CA LEU A 170 0.51 -20.79 9.12
C LEU A 170 1.99 -20.73 8.68
N GLU A 171 2.30 -21.20 7.46
CA GLU A 171 3.67 -21.20 6.94
C GLU A 171 4.17 -19.78 6.66
N GLU A 172 3.31 -18.91 6.17
CA GLU A 172 3.63 -17.50 5.90
C GLU A 172 3.85 -16.71 7.19
N SER A 173 3.15 -17.08 8.27
CA SER A 173 3.25 -16.37 9.55
C SER A 173 4.65 -16.45 10.18
N GLU A 174 5.44 -17.48 9.86
CA GLU A 174 6.81 -17.64 10.36
C GLU A 174 7.77 -16.55 9.84
N TYR A 175 7.42 -15.89 8.76
CA TYR A 175 8.23 -14.82 8.14
C TYR A 175 7.80 -13.41 8.53
N ILE A 176 6.76 -13.28 9.35
CA ILE A 176 6.20 -12.00 9.78
C ILE A 176 6.47 -11.82 11.27
N ASP A 177 7.26 -10.80 11.60
CA ASP A 177 7.64 -10.55 13.00
C ASP A 177 6.54 -9.80 13.76
N GLU A 178 5.77 -8.93 13.06
CA GLU A 178 4.72 -8.13 13.67
C GLU A 178 3.53 -7.95 12.72
N ILE A 179 2.33 -7.93 13.28
CA ILE A 179 1.09 -7.66 12.55
C ILE A 179 0.45 -6.39 13.10
N PHE A 180 0.43 -5.35 12.28
CA PHE A 180 -0.29 -4.12 12.56
C PHE A 180 -1.69 -4.19 11.93
N LYS A 181 -2.73 -4.27 12.75
CA LYS A 181 -4.12 -4.39 12.29
C LYS A 181 -4.69 -3.02 12.00
N VAL A 182 -5.21 -2.83 10.80
CA VAL A 182 -6.02 -1.66 10.44
C VAL A 182 -7.48 -2.05 10.62
N ASP A 183 -8.12 -1.53 11.67
CA ASP A 183 -9.52 -1.85 11.96
C ASP A 183 -10.47 -1.35 10.87
N LYS A 184 -11.60 -2.06 10.70
CA LYS A 184 -12.56 -1.87 9.62
C LYS A 184 -13.35 -0.55 9.65
N GLU A 185 -13.26 0.23 10.69
CA GLU A 185 -14.01 1.49 10.82
C GLU A 185 -13.33 2.62 10.05
N VAL A 186 -13.40 2.52 8.74
CA VAL A 186 -13.33 3.71 7.92
C VAL A 186 -14.70 4.36 7.99
N ASP A 187 -14.79 5.44 8.69
CA ASP A 187 -15.97 6.30 8.66
C ASP A 187 -16.13 6.84 7.24
N LEU A 188 -17.01 6.21 6.47
CA LEU A 188 -17.38 6.62 5.11
C LEU A 188 -18.37 7.81 5.13
N SER A 189 -18.56 8.48 6.26
CA SER A 189 -19.47 9.64 6.39
C SER A 189 -19.02 10.86 5.58
N TYR A 190 -17.91 10.78 4.85
CA TYR A 190 -17.38 11.86 4.01
C TYR A 190 -17.51 11.61 2.49
N LEU A 191 -18.24 10.56 2.07
CA LEU A 191 -18.56 10.32 0.66
C LEU A 191 -19.99 10.72 0.33
#